data_be2d91fb6abdeb0936a8a2b47373b27b
#
_entry.id   be2d91fb6abdeb0936a8a2b47373b27b
#
_cell.length_a   1.000
_cell.length_b   1.000
_cell.length_c   1.000
_cell.angle_alpha   90.00
_cell.angle_beta   90.00
_cell.angle_gamma   90.00
#
_symmetry.space_group_name_H-M   'P 1'
#
loop_
_entity.id
_entity.type
_entity.pdbx_description
1 polymer ?
#
loop_
_entity_poly.entity_id
_entity_poly.type
_entity_poly.pdbx_seq_one_letter_code
_entity_poly.pdbx_strand_id
1 'polypeptide(L)'
;MSTAIDVNPLLYASDTSSSLYDAARSFLEGVAAGPELVYLFWPTAMAYVRIATHPSIFGHPLTSREAVGNLTSLLALPHVRSPGEPSDFWATFSIVANEVAPRGNLVPDAHIVALMRANGVSGIWTHDRDYFKFDGINVLNPFAVS
;
A
#
# COMPACT_ATOMS: atom_id res chain seq x y z
N MET A 1 -10.39 3.04 -13.68
CA MET A 1 -9.02 2.54 -13.52
C MET A 1 -8.86 2.00 -12.11
N SER A 2 -8.14 0.91 -11.95
CA SER A 2 -7.84 0.35 -10.64
C SER A 2 -6.44 0.74 -10.19
N THR A 3 -6.28 0.95 -8.89
CA THR A 3 -5.00 1.33 -8.30
C THR A 3 -4.74 0.51 -7.05
N ALA A 4 -3.47 0.43 -6.65
CA ALA A 4 -3.07 -0.13 -5.36
C ALA A 4 -2.71 1.00 -4.40
N ILE A 5 -2.81 0.73 -3.11
CA ILE A 5 -2.35 1.65 -2.07
C ILE A 5 -1.12 1.04 -1.39
N ASP A 6 -0.05 1.81 -1.29
CA ASP A 6 1.12 1.44 -0.49
C ASP A 6 0.88 1.76 0.99
N VAL A 7 1.82 1.33 1.83
CA VAL A 7 1.67 1.45 3.29
C VAL A 7 1.78 2.89 3.80
N ASN A 8 2.61 3.73 3.16
CA ASN A 8 2.89 5.05 3.73
C ASN A 8 1.67 5.99 3.81
N PRO A 9 0.74 6.06 2.85
CA PRO A 9 -0.47 6.85 3.05
C PRO A 9 -1.29 6.40 4.26
N LEU A 10 -1.35 5.10 4.50
CA LEU A 10 -2.05 4.54 5.66
C LEU A 10 -1.37 4.92 6.97
N LEU A 11 -0.04 4.88 6.99
CA LEU A 11 0.74 5.23 8.18
C LEU A 11 0.61 6.71 8.51
N TYR A 12 0.76 7.59 7.52
CA TYR A 12 0.62 9.02 7.74
C TYR A 12 -0.77 9.42 8.21
N ALA A 13 -1.82 8.74 7.70
CA ALA A 13 -3.19 8.98 8.13
C ALA A 13 -3.47 8.54 9.58
N SER A 14 -2.58 7.75 10.16
CA SER A 14 -2.67 7.26 11.54
C SER A 14 -1.69 7.96 12.49
N ASP A 15 -0.84 8.84 11.98
CA ASP A 15 0.21 9.51 12.75
C ASP A 15 -0.10 11.00 12.88
N THR A 16 -0.71 11.38 14.01
CA THR A 16 -1.10 12.76 14.29
C THR A 16 0.08 13.72 14.39
N SER A 17 1.30 13.21 14.56
CA SER A 17 2.51 14.04 14.62
C SER A 17 3.12 14.27 13.23
N SER A 18 2.64 13.61 12.20
CA SER A 18 3.16 13.76 10.84
C SER A 18 2.65 15.05 10.20
N SER A 19 3.54 15.75 9.49
CA SER A 19 3.15 16.89 8.67
C SER A 19 2.23 16.50 7.50
N LEU A 20 2.17 15.23 7.15
CA LEU A 20 1.33 14.68 6.08
C LEU A 20 0.02 14.08 6.60
N TYR A 21 -0.27 14.21 7.90
CA TYR A 21 -1.46 13.61 8.52
C TYR A 21 -2.75 14.05 7.84
N ASP A 22 -2.96 15.37 7.72
CA ASP A 22 -4.19 15.90 7.13
C ASP A 22 -4.33 15.52 5.66
N ALA A 23 -3.24 15.61 4.89
CA ALA A 23 -3.26 15.23 3.48
C ALA A 23 -3.55 13.74 3.28
N ALA A 24 -2.98 12.90 4.14
CA ALA A 24 -3.22 11.45 4.08
C ALA A 24 -4.66 11.10 4.45
N ARG A 25 -5.21 11.76 5.45
CA ARG A 25 -6.62 11.57 5.82
C ARG A 25 -7.55 11.99 4.70
N SER A 26 -7.32 13.15 4.08
CA SER A 26 -8.11 13.60 2.93
C SER A 26 -8.03 12.61 1.77
N PHE A 27 -6.84 12.08 1.51
CA PHE A 27 -6.65 11.05 0.48
C PHE A 27 -7.50 9.81 0.78
N LEU A 28 -7.46 9.29 2.01
CA LEU A 28 -8.22 8.09 2.39
C LEU A 28 -9.74 8.35 2.39
N GLU A 29 -10.17 9.55 2.74
CA GLU A 29 -11.57 9.93 2.62
C GLU A 29 -12.04 9.87 1.17
N GLY A 30 -11.21 10.33 0.23
CA GLY A 30 -11.47 10.21 -1.20
C GLY A 30 -11.55 8.77 -1.67
N VAL A 31 -10.64 7.92 -1.17
CA VAL A 31 -10.67 6.48 -1.45
C VAL A 31 -11.97 5.86 -0.92
N ALA A 32 -12.33 6.19 0.31
CA ALA A 32 -13.54 5.64 0.93
C ALA A 32 -14.83 6.05 0.19
N ALA A 33 -14.84 7.27 -0.35
CA ALA A 33 -16.00 7.76 -1.11
C ALA A 33 -16.19 6.98 -2.42
N GLY A 34 -15.14 6.41 -2.97
CA GLY A 34 -15.21 5.66 -4.22
C GLY A 34 -15.49 6.56 -5.43
N PRO A 35 -15.94 6.00 -6.55
CA PRO A 35 -16.25 4.59 -6.80
C PRO A 35 -15.07 3.76 -7.34
N GLU A 36 -13.88 4.33 -7.51
CA GLU A 36 -12.76 3.65 -8.13
C GLU A 36 -12.33 2.42 -7.35
N LEU A 37 -11.98 1.36 -8.08
CA LEU A 37 -11.52 0.10 -7.51
C LEU A 37 -10.11 0.27 -6.96
N VAL A 38 -9.92 -0.13 -5.70
CA VAL A 38 -8.66 0.01 -4.99
C VAL A 38 -8.22 -1.33 -4.43
N TYR A 39 -6.93 -1.65 -4.61
CA TYR A 39 -6.33 -2.87 -4.11
C TYR A 39 -5.49 -2.57 -2.87
N LEU A 40 -5.78 -3.27 -1.80
CA LEU A 40 -4.97 -3.31 -0.59
C LEU A 40 -4.45 -4.74 -0.42
N PHE A 41 -3.22 -4.98 -0.80
CA PHE A 41 -2.63 -6.30 -0.74
C PHE A 41 -2.21 -6.69 0.68
N TRP A 42 -2.24 -7.98 0.99
CA TRP A 42 -1.94 -8.46 2.34
C TRP A 42 -0.57 -8.04 2.86
N PRO A 43 0.52 -8.06 2.05
CA PRO A 43 1.81 -7.56 2.54
C PRO A 43 1.75 -6.11 3.02
N THR A 44 0.99 -5.27 2.34
CA THR A 44 0.77 -3.87 2.75
C THR A 44 0.00 -3.80 4.06
N ALA A 45 -1.06 -4.58 4.18
CA ALA A 45 -1.86 -4.63 5.42
C ALA A 45 -1.01 -5.08 6.61
N MET A 46 -0.19 -6.13 6.42
CA MET A 46 0.68 -6.62 7.49
C MET A 46 1.77 -5.61 7.85
N ALA A 47 2.34 -4.93 6.86
CA ALA A 47 3.32 -3.88 7.12
C ALA A 47 2.70 -2.74 7.94
N TYR A 48 1.45 -2.36 7.62
CA TYR A 48 0.75 -1.33 8.39
C TYR A 48 0.60 -1.74 9.86
N VAL A 49 0.10 -2.94 10.13
CA VAL A 49 -0.07 -3.41 11.51
C VAL A 49 1.27 -3.43 12.23
N ARG A 50 2.32 -3.95 11.59
CA ARG A 50 3.65 -4.05 12.19
C ARG A 50 4.23 -2.68 12.55
N ILE A 51 4.15 -1.72 11.63
CA ILE A 51 4.80 -0.41 11.79
C ILE A 51 3.97 0.49 12.71
N ALA A 52 2.66 0.54 12.52
CA ALA A 52 1.78 1.43 13.30
C ALA A 52 1.74 1.06 14.79
N THR A 53 2.01 -0.20 15.12
CA THR A 53 2.05 -0.66 16.52
C THR A 53 3.46 -0.68 17.11
N HIS A 54 4.48 -0.33 16.33
CA HIS A 54 5.87 -0.44 16.76
C HIS A 54 6.30 0.75 17.62
N PRO A 55 6.66 0.54 18.90
CA PRO A 55 6.94 1.65 19.82
C PRO A 55 8.19 2.45 19.48
N SER A 56 9.11 1.88 18.70
CA SER A 56 10.35 2.56 18.30
C SER A 56 10.24 3.26 16.95
N ILE A 57 9.18 3.01 16.19
CA ILE A 57 9.00 3.59 14.85
C ILE A 57 7.91 4.65 14.87
N PHE A 58 6.78 4.35 15.49
CA PHE A 58 5.63 5.25 15.56
C PHE A 58 5.67 6.08 16.84
N GLY A 59 5.55 7.41 16.71
CA GLY A 59 5.61 8.32 17.86
C GLY A 59 4.50 8.07 18.87
N HIS A 60 3.29 7.76 18.38
CA HIS A 60 2.14 7.38 19.20
C HIS A 60 1.61 6.03 18.69
N PRO A 61 2.24 4.91 19.12
CA PRO A 61 1.89 3.60 18.59
C PRO A 61 0.44 3.24 18.83
N LEU A 62 -0.19 2.66 17.82
CA LEU A 62 -1.53 2.12 17.96
C LEU A 62 -1.47 0.78 18.69
N THR A 63 -2.59 0.40 19.33
CA THR A 63 -2.76 -0.98 19.77
C THR A 63 -3.01 -1.86 18.54
N SER A 64 -2.79 -3.17 18.67
CA SER A 64 -3.14 -4.13 17.62
C SER A 64 -4.62 -4.03 17.25
N ARG A 65 -5.49 -3.86 18.26
CA ARG A 65 -6.93 -3.73 18.05
C ARG A 65 -7.25 -2.51 17.19
N GLU A 66 -6.61 -1.37 17.47
CA GLU A 66 -6.81 -0.14 16.70
C GLU A 66 -6.32 -0.30 15.25
N ALA A 67 -5.13 -0.84 15.06
CA ALA A 67 -4.56 -1.03 13.73
C ALA A 67 -5.41 -2.00 12.89
N VAL A 68 -5.79 -3.13 13.47
CA VAL A 68 -6.66 -4.11 12.80
C VAL A 68 -8.03 -3.51 12.50
N GLY A 69 -8.60 -2.73 13.45
CA GLY A 69 -9.88 -2.07 13.25
C GLY A 69 -9.87 -1.07 12.09
N ASN A 70 -8.79 -0.29 11.95
CA ASN A 70 -8.63 0.64 10.85
C ASN A 70 -8.64 -0.09 9.50
N LEU A 71 -7.91 -1.19 9.40
CA LEU A 71 -7.88 -2.00 8.16
C LEU A 71 -9.22 -2.68 7.91
N THR A 72 -9.88 -3.17 8.96
CA THR A 72 -11.19 -3.81 8.83
C THR A 72 -12.20 -2.85 8.21
N SER A 73 -12.20 -1.59 8.63
CA SER A 73 -13.09 -0.56 8.07
C SER A 73 -12.80 -0.32 6.59
N LEU A 74 -11.53 -0.26 6.21
CA LEU A 74 -11.12 -0.05 4.82
C LEU A 74 -11.50 -1.25 3.96
N LEU A 75 -11.23 -2.46 4.45
CA LEU A 75 -11.50 -3.71 3.73
C LEU A 75 -13.02 -3.99 3.59
N ALA A 76 -13.85 -3.40 4.43
CA ALA A 76 -15.30 -3.54 4.35
C ALA A 76 -15.92 -2.74 3.21
N LEU A 77 -15.18 -1.80 2.62
CA LEU A 77 -15.68 -1.00 1.50
C LEU A 77 -15.86 -1.86 0.24
N PRO A 78 -16.98 -1.71 -0.50
CA PRO A 78 -17.29 -2.62 -1.61
C PRO A 78 -16.34 -2.50 -2.81
N HIS A 79 -15.62 -1.38 -2.93
CA HIS A 79 -14.66 -1.14 -4.00
C HIS A 79 -13.21 -1.38 -3.60
N VAL A 80 -12.95 -1.90 -2.40
CA VAL A 80 -11.62 -2.31 -1.96
C VAL A 80 -11.45 -3.81 -2.14
N ARG A 81 -10.35 -4.22 -2.75
CA ARG A 81 -10.03 -5.62 -3.07
C ARG A 81 -8.72 -6.03 -2.41
N SER A 82 -8.68 -7.26 -1.91
CA SER A 82 -7.50 -7.80 -1.21
C SER A 82 -7.24 -9.23 -1.66
N PRO A 83 -6.93 -9.45 -2.95
CA PRO A 83 -6.64 -10.81 -3.42
C PRO A 83 -5.32 -11.31 -2.86
N GLY A 84 -5.24 -12.62 -2.64
CA GLY A 84 -4.00 -13.28 -2.30
C GLY A 84 -3.15 -13.59 -3.53
N GLU A 85 -2.03 -14.26 -3.30
CA GLU A 85 -1.15 -14.69 -4.38
C GLU A 85 -1.82 -15.83 -5.17
N PRO A 86 -1.88 -15.71 -6.51
CA PRO A 86 -2.37 -16.81 -7.34
C PRO A 86 -1.38 -17.98 -7.34
N SER A 87 -1.82 -19.14 -7.81
CA SER A 87 -1.00 -20.36 -7.79
C SER A 87 0.31 -20.24 -8.58
N ASP A 88 0.35 -19.37 -9.59
CA ASP A 88 1.54 -19.12 -10.42
C ASP A 88 2.33 -17.87 -9.96
N PHE A 89 2.09 -17.41 -8.76
CA PHE A 89 2.69 -16.17 -8.25
C PHE A 89 4.22 -16.19 -8.31
N TRP A 90 4.84 -17.34 -7.97
CA TRP A 90 6.30 -17.42 -7.97
C TRP A 90 6.89 -17.13 -9.33
N ALA A 91 6.25 -17.59 -10.41
CA ALA A 91 6.69 -17.28 -11.77
C ALA A 91 6.61 -15.77 -12.04
N THR A 92 5.53 -15.13 -11.64
CA THR A 92 5.35 -13.68 -11.79
C THR A 92 6.40 -12.91 -10.98
N PHE A 93 6.60 -13.29 -9.73
CA PHE A 93 7.62 -12.65 -8.88
C PHE A 93 9.02 -12.83 -9.45
N SER A 94 9.34 -14.02 -9.98
CA SER A 94 10.66 -14.31 -10.57
C SER A 94 10.95 -13.40 -11.76
N ILE A 95 9.94 -13.09 -12.57
CA ILE A 95 10.09 -12.14 -13.68
C ILE A 95 10.43 -10.73 -13.15
N VAL A 96 9.69 -10.25 -12.15
CA VAL A 96 9.96 -8.95 -11.53
C VAL A 96 11.37 -8.93 -10.94
N ALA A 97 11.75 -9.97 -10.21
CA ALA A 97 13.07 -10.07 -9.58
C ALA A 97 14.20 -10.06 -10.62
N ASN A 98 13.99 -10.69 -11.78
CA ASN A 98 14.97 -10.69 -12.88
C ASN A 98 15.17 -9.28 -13.45
N GLU A 99 14.10 -8.50 -13.54
CA GLU A 99 14.16 -7.15 -14.11
C GLU A 99 14.91 -6.16 -13.20
N VAL A 100 14.74 -6.28 -11.88
CA VAL A 100 15.17 -5.25 -10.92
C VAL A 100 16.29 -5.74 -10.02
N ALA A 101 16.45 -7.04 -9.84
CA ALA A 101 17.40 -7.65 -8.88
C ALA A 101 17.24 -7.06 -7.48
N PRO A 102 16.03 -7.15 -6.86
CA PRO A 102 15.76 -6.49 -5.59
C PRO A 102 16.54 -7.11 -4.44
N ARG A 103 16.95 -6.24 -3.49
CA ARG A 103 17.63 -6.64 -2.27
C ARG A 103 17.02 -5.89 -1.08
N GLY A 104 17.00 -6.55 0.10
CA GLY A 104 16.56 -5.91 1.34
C GLY A 104 15.17 -5.33 1.22
N ASN A 105 15.04 -4.05 1.49
CA ASN A 105 13.74 -3.35 1.51
C ASN A 105 13.07 -3.23 0.15
N LEU A 106 13.77 -3.49 -0.94
CA LEU A 106 13.17 -3.49 -2.27
C LEU A 106 12.41 -4.81 -2.54
N VAL A 107 12.67 -5.87 -1.77
CA VAL A 107 11.96 -7.15 -1.92
C VAL A 107 10.47 -7.03 -1.60
N PRO A 108 10.04 -6.39 -0.50
CA PRO A 108 8.62 -6.13 -0.27
C PRO A 108 7.96 -5.34 -1.40
N ASP A 109 8.66 -4.35 -1.96
CA ASP A 109 8.13 -3.57 -3.08
C ASP A 109 7.96 -4.44 -4.33
N ALA A 110 8.95 -5.31 -4.62
CA ALA A 110 8.86 -6.26 -5.71
C ALA A 110 7.69 -7.24 -5.53
N HIS A 111 7.41 -7.63 -4.29
CA HIS A 111 6.25 -8.47 -3.95
C HIS A 111 4.94 -7.76 -4.33
N ILE A 112 4.80 -6.50 -3.96
CA ILE A 112 3.62 -5.70 -4.30
C ILE A 112 3.49 -5.54 -5.81
N VAL A 113 4.59 -5.24 -6.51
CA VAL A 113 4.58 -5.10 -7.97
C VAL A 113 4.14 -6.40 -8.65
N ALA A 114 4.61 -7.55 -8.15
CA ALA A 114 4.19 -8.85 -8.69
C ALA A 114 2.69 -9.09 -8.47
N LEU A 115 2.15 -8.72 -7.31
CA LEU A 115 0.71 -8.79 -7.05
C LEU A 115 -0.08 -7.83 -7.95
N MET A 116 0.45 -6.64 -8.19
CA MET A 116 -0.17 -5.67 -9.12
C MET A 116 -0.25 -6.27 -10.52
N ARG A 117 0.85 -6.82 -11.03
CA ARG A 117 0.87 -7.46 -12.36
C ARG A 117 -0.09 -8.64 -12.45
N ALA A 118 -0.15 -9.45 -11.40
CA ALA A 118 -1.07 -10.60 -11.35
C ALA A 118 -2.53 -10.19 -11.42
N ASN A 119 -2.85 -8.96 -11.03
CA ASN A 119 -4.22 -8.44 -10.99
C ASN A 119 -4.49 -7.36 -12.03
N GLY A 120 -3.55 -7.11 -12.94
CA GLY A 120 -3.72 -6.10 -13.99
C GLY A 120 -3.77 -4.67 -13.46
N VAL A 121 -3.14 -4.41 -12.32
CA VAL A 121 -3.07 -3.09 -11.68
C VAL A 121 -1.74 -2.44 -12.01
N SER A 122 -1.76 -1.24 -12.59
CA SER A 122 -0.52 -0.55 -12.98
C SER A 122 -0.23 0.70 -12.16
N GLY A 123 -1.21 1.28 -11.46
CA GLY A 123 -1.03 2.47 -10.65
C GLY A 123 -0.92 2.14 -9.17
N ILE A 124 -0.02 2.84 -8.47
CA ILE A 124 0.12 2.71 -7.02
C ILE A 124 0.22 4.08 -6.36
N TRP A 125 -0.59 4.29 -5.35
CA TRP A 125 -0.56 5.49 -4.52
C TRP A 125 0.51 5.31 -3.45
N THR A 126 1.61 6.05 -3.59
CA THR A 126 2.75 5.94 -2.68
C THR A 126 3.55 7.23 -2.63
N HIS A 127 4.23 7.45 -1.52
CA HIS A 127 5.22 8.51 -1.33
C HIS A 127 6.64 7.97 -1.49
N ASP A 128 6.78 6.67 -1.78
CA ASP A 128 8.07 5.99 -1.91
C ASP A 128 8.54 6.01 -3.37
N ARG A 129 9.72 6.61 -3.58
CA ARG A 129 10.31 6.74 -4.92
C ARG A 129 10.90 5.43 -5.43
N ASP A 130 11.08 4.42 -4.60
CA ASP A 130 11.64 3.12 -5.02
C ASP A 130 10.77 2.44 -6.07
N TYR A 131 9.47 2.71 -6.09
CA TYR A 131 8.57 2.15 -7.10
C TYR A 131 8.87 2.63 -8.52
N PHE A 132 9.58 3.74 -8.69
CA PHE A 132 10.04 4.19 -10.01
C PHE A 132 11.03 3.22 -10.66
N LYS A 133 11.63 2.33 -9.89
CA LYS A 133 12.56 1.32 -10.40
C LYS A 133 11.88 0.20 -11.18
N PHE A 134 10.55 0.10 -11.08
CA PHE A 134 9.80 -0.99 -11.70
C PHE A 134 9.12 -0.53 -12.99
N ASP A 135 9.39 -1.25 -14.09
CA ASP A 135 8.77 -0.95 -15.38
C ASP A 135 7.28 -1.18 -15.36
N GLY A 136 6.54 -0.32 -16.04
CA GLY A 136 5.09 -0.45 -16.19
C GLY A 136 4.30 -0.03 -14.96
N ILE A 137 4.94 0.51 -13.92
CA ILE A 137 4.28 0.98 -12.72
C ILE A 137 4.15 2.49 -12.77
N ASN A 138 2.92 2.98 -12.66
CA ASN A 138 2.61 4.39 -12.53
C ASN A 138 2.59 4.77 -11.06
N VAL A 139 3.56 5.57 -10.65
CA VAL A 139 3.66 6.05 -9.27
C VAL A 139 2.80 7.29 -9.14
N LEU A 140 1.79 7.21 -8.27
CA LEU A 140 0.83 8.29 -8.04
C LEU A 140 1.08 8.88 -6.65
N ASN A 141 1.20 10.20 -6.58
CA ASN A 141 1.43 10.87 -5.31
C ASN A 141 0.10 11.13 -4.60
N PRO A 142 -0.17 10.48 -3.44
CA PRO A 142 -1.44 10.66 -2.73
C PRO A 142 -1.58 12.03 -2.06
N PHE A 143 -0.49 12.78 -1.97
CA PHE A 143 -0.43 14.07 -1.28
C PHE A 143 -0.31 15.24 -2.23
N ALA A 144 -0.38 14.99 -3.53
CA ALA A 144 -0.32 16.06 -4.52
C ALA A 144 -1.58 16.93 -4.41
N VAL A 145 -1.37 18.24 -4.35
CA VAL A 145 -2.48 19.21 -4.41
C VAL A 145 -2.83 19.42 -5.87
N SER A 146 -4.07 19.13 -6.20
CA SER A 146 -4.59 19.34 -7.55
C SER A 146 -5.06 20.77 -7.73
#